data_930d1e3afb2708dd6588818f5f192bd9
#
_entry.id   930d1e3afb2708dd6588818f5f192bd9
#
_cell.length_a   1.000
_cell.length_b   1.000
_cell.length_c   1.000
_cell.angle_alpha   90.00
_cell.angle_beta   90.00
_cell.angle_gamma   90.00
#
_symmetry.space_group_name_H-M   'P 1'
#
loop_
_entity.id
_entity.type
_entity.pdbx_description
1 polymer ?
#
loop_
_entity_poly.entity_id
_entity_poly.type
_entity_poly.pdbx_seq_one_letter_code
_entity_poly.pdbx_strand_id
1 'polypeptide(L)'
;MEKKRLEQPAALRLKTCSYVPKNLKTVPRLVSLRHAPLPTRQTGGVPGEVALLDQLFACDEYIHQFSVVALVDDRIVGHVIATRGWLDGDIPLLGLGPIAVDPEFQGQGIGAALLNEIRDRATAAGERAIVLLGHTTYYPRFGYVPAIPAGIIPSDVAWGDHFMVLALGENELPSGKFTYAAPFGV
;
A
#
# COMPACT_ATOMS: atom_id res chain seq x y z
N MET A 1 -31.05 36.32 -10.00
CA MET A 1 -29.65 35.98 -9.71
C MET A 1 -29.66 34.87 -8.70
N GLU A 2 -29.56 33.66 -9.16
CA GLU A 2 -29.58 32.44 -8.36
C GLU A 2 -28.19 32.26 -7.70
N LYS A 3 -28.13 32.29 -6.36
CA LYS A 3 -26.92 32.05 -5.60
C LYS A 3 -26.56 30.58 -5.80
N LYS A 4 -25.50 30.29 -6.60
CA LYS A 4 -24.84 29.00 -6.67
C LYS A 4 -24.50 28.59 -5.23
N ARG A 5 -25.19 27.57 -4.71
CA ARG A 5 -24.87 26.92 -3.44
C ARG A 5 -23.45 26.38 -3.59
N LEU A 6 -22.51 26.89 -2.80
CA LEU A 6 -21.18 26.29 -2.67
C LEU A 6 -21.40 24.88 -2.14
N GLU A 7 -21.21 23.87 -2.99
CA GLU A 7 -21.17 22.47 -2.58
C GLU A 7 -20.06 22.31 -1.56
N GLN A 8 -20.41 21.80 -0.40
CA GLN A 8 -19.42 21.45 0.62
C GLN A 8 -18.50 20.37 0.01
N PRO A 9 -17.17 20.45 0.19
CA PRO A 9 -16.28 19.43 -0.31
C PRO A 9 -16.72 18.06 0.22
N ALA A 10 -16.84 17.10 -0.68
CA ALA A 10 -17.21 15.72 -0.33
C ALA A 10 -16.30 15.18 0.76
N ALA A 11 -16.89 14.66 1.85
CA ALA A 11 -16.13 14.20 3.01
C ALA A 11 -15.40 12.90 2.70
N LEU A 12 -14.06 12.94 2.72
CA LEU A 12 -13.23 11.75 2.64
C LEU A 12 -13.41 10.90 3.91
N ARG A 13 -13.75 9.60 3.74
CA ARG A 13 -13.83 8.62 4.83
C ARG A 13 -12.91 7.45 4.54
N LEU A 14 -12.18 6.99 5.55
CA LEU A 14 -11.34 5.80 5.49
C LEU A 14 -12.02 4.66 6.27
N LYS A 15 -12.06 3.47 5.67
CA LYS A 15 -12.65 2.26 6.30
C LYS A 15 -11.75 1.05 6.06
N THR A 16 -11.78 0.11 7.00
CA THR A 16 -11.20 -1.22 6.79
C THR A 16 -11.98 -1.96 5.71
N CYS A 17 -11.28 -2.63 4.81
CA CYS A 17 -11.84 -3.42 3.73
C CYS A 17 -11.64 -4.91 4.03
N SER A 18 -12.72 -5.66 4.19
CA SER A 18 -12.69 -7.10 4.47
C SER A 18 -12.70 -7.98 3.21
N TYR A 19 -12.87 -7.36 2.05
CA TYR A 19 -13.05 -8.06 0.78
C TYR A 19 -12.86 -7.07 -0.37
N VAL A 20 -12.30 -7.54 -1.51
CA VAL A 20 -12.28 -6.71 -2.73
C VAL A 20 -13.73 -6.51 -3.18
N PRO A 21 -14.32 -5.32 -3.04
CA PRO A 21 -15.65 -5.09 -3.56
C PRO A 21 -15.64 -5.37 -5.07
N LYS A 22 -16.68 -6.04 -5.58
CA LYS A 22 -16.82 -6.29 -7.03
C LYS A 22 -16.66 -4.99 -7.84
N ASN A 23 -16.99 -3.86 -7.23
CA ASN A 23 -16.83 -2.52 -7.80
C ASN A 23 -15.35 -2.08 -7.93
N LEU A 24 -14.43 -2.58 -7.11
CA LEU A 24 -12.99 -2.35 -7.29
C LEU A 24 -12.48 -3.05 -8.56
N LYS A 25 -13.11 -4.21 -8.92
CA LYS A 25 -12.86 -4.94 -10.19
C LYS A 25 -13.43 -4.19 -11.40
N THR A 26 -14.41 -3.32 -11.18
CA THR A 26 -15.08 -2.50 -12.22
C THR A 26 -14.64 -1.04 -12.23
N VAL A 27 -13.77 -0.60 -11.33
CA VAL A 27 -13.12 0.72 -11.48
C VAL A 27 -12.10 0.58 -12.61
N PRO A 28 -12.39 1.08 -13.83
CA PRO A 28 -11.62 0.73 -15.03
C PRO A 28 -10.19 1.26 -15.04
N ARG A 29 -9.75 1.94 -13.98
CA ARG A 29 -8.44 2.59 -13.90
C ARG A 29 -8.03 2.92 -12.45
N LEU A 30 -7.95 1.96 -11.54
CA LEU A 30 -7.08 2.14 -10.39
C LEU A 30 -5.64 2.11 -10.92
N VAL A 31 -5.12 3.28 -11.23
CA VAL A 31 -3.70 3.41 -11.57
C VAL A 31 -2.96 3.38 -10.25
N SER A 32 -2.22 2.32 -10.03
CA SER A 32 -1.16 2.27 -9.02
C SER A 32 -0.43 3.61 -9.03
N LEU A 33 -0.23 4.22 -7.88
CA LEU A 33 0.67 5.37 -7.77
C LEU A 33 2.02 4.88 -8.28
N ARG A 34 2.31 5.17 -9.53
CA ARG A 34 3.37 4.62 -10.41
C ARG A 34 4.44 3.91 -9.60
N HIS A 35 4.30 2.60 -9.46
CA HIS A 35 5.38 1.73 -9.00
C HIS A 35 6.40 1.59 -10.13
N ALA A 36 7.67 1.45 -9.79
CA ALA A 36 8.58 0.78 -10.69
C ALA A 36 7.91 -0.55 -11.07
N PRO A 37 7.91 -0.94 -12.37
CA PRO A 37 7.23 -2.15 -12.77
C PRO A 37 7.85 -3.31 -11.98
N LEU A 38 7.05 -3.90 -11.07
CA LEU A 38 7.37 -5.24 -10.60
C LEU A 38 7.50 -6.11 -11.84
N PRO A 39 8.46 -7.05 -11.90
CA PRO A 39 8.55 -8.00 -12.99
C PRO A 39 7.33 -8.92 -12.95
N THR A 40 6.18 -8.40 -13.38
CA THR A 40 4.96 -9.18 -13.50
C THR A 40 5.10 -10.09 -14.72
N ARG A 41 5.11 -11.40 -14.49
CA ARG A 41 4.78 -12.37 -15.54
C ARG A 41 3.41 -11.97 -16.10
N GLN A 42 3.38 -11.58 -17.38
CA GLN A 42 2.15 -11.31 -18.12
C GLN A 42 1.30 -12.58 -18.14
N THR A 43 0.27 -12.63 -17.31
CA THR A 43 -0.82 -13.60 -17.41
C THR A 43 -1.99 -12.89 -18.07
N GLY A 44 -2.41 -13.40 -19.21
CA GLY A 44 -3.37 -12.74 -20.09
C GLY A 44 -4.72 -12.45 -19.44
N GLY A 45 -5.25 -11.25 -19.67
CA GLY A 45 -6.67 -10.95 -19.65
C GLY A 45 -7.24 -10.22 -18.43
N VAL A 46 -6.55 -10.21 -17.27
CA VAL A 46 -6.93 -9.41 -16.08
C VAL A 46 -5.73 -8.53 -15.72
N PRO A 47 -5.91 -7.23 -15.42
CA PRO A 47 -4.80 -6.42 -14.92
C PRO A 47 -4.12 -7.14 -13.76
N GLY A 48 -2.80 -7.34 -13.84
CA GLY A 48 -2.04 -8.15 -12.87
C GLY A 48 -2.24 -7.74 -11.41
N GLU A 49 -2.55 -6.47 -11.16
CA GLU A 49 -2.85 -5.93 -9.82
C GLU A 49 -4.17 -6.46 -9.24
N VAL A 50 -5.21 -6.71 -10.04
CA VAL A 50 -6.49 -7.25 -9.56
C VAL A 50 -6.33 -8.71 -9.16
N ALA A 51 -5.59 -9.50 -9.96
CA ALA A 51 -5.28 -10.89 -9.62
C ALA A 51 -4.42 -10.98 -8.36
N LEU A 52 -3.45 -10.07 -8.19
CA LEU A 52 -2.64 -9.97 -6.98
C LEU A 52 -3.49 -9.68 -5.75
N LEU A 53 -4.42 -8.71 -5.83
CA LEU A 53 -5.30 -8.38 -4.72
C LEU A 53 -6.17 -9.56 -4.30
N ASP A 54 -6.77 -10.30 -5.26
CA ASP A 54 -7.56 -11.49 -4.94
C ASP A 54 -6.71 -12.56 -4.18
N GLN A 55 -5.44 -12.73 -4.57
CA GLN A 55 -4.51 -13.65 -3.90
C GLN A 55 -4.09 -13.14 -2.51
N LEU A 56 -3.82 -11.82 -2.37
CA LEU A 56 -3.46 -11.22 -1.09
C LEU A 56 -4.60 -11.32 -0.06
N PHE A 57 -5.85 -11.18 -0.49
CA PHE A 57 -7.01 -11.36 0.41
C PHE A 57 -7.22 -12.81 0.83
N ALA A 58 -6.67 -13.77 0.09
CA ALA A 58 -6.81 -15.21 0.35
C ALA A 58 -5.59 -15.84 1.03
N CYS A 59 -4.47 -15.13 1.17
CA CYS A 59 -3.25 -15.67 1.78
C CYS A 59 -3.26 -15.58 3.30
N ASP A 60 -2.45 -16.40 3.96
CA ASP A 60 -2.31 -16.45 5.41
C ASP A 60 -1.70 -15.16 6.00
N GLU A 61 -0.91 -14.45 5.17
CA GLU A 61 -0.27 -13.18 5.54
C GLU A 61 -1.23 -11.98 5.51
N TYR A 62 -2.48 -12.18 5.11
CA TYR A 62 -3.49 -11.13 5.12
C TYR A 62 -3.81 -10.64 6.52
N ILE A 63 -3.77 -9.31 6.72
CA ILE A 63 -4.11 -8.68 7.99
C ILE A 63 -5.25 -7.70 7.76
N HIS A 64 -6.45 -8.08 8.20
CA HIS A 64 -7.68 -7.34 7.95
C HIS A 64 -7.58 -5.83 8.27
N GLN A 65 -7.01 -5.46 9.41
CA GLN A 65 -6.90 -4.07 9.83
C GLN A 65 -5.99 -3.21 8.93
N PHE A 66 -5.09 -3.84 8.14
CA PHE A 66 -4.19 -3.15 7.24
C PHE A 66 -4.66 -3.18 5.77
N SER A 67 -5.93 -3.46 5.55
CA SER A 67 -6.60 -3.26 4.26
C SER A 67 -7.60 -2.10 4.40
N VAL A 68 -7.35 -0.99 3.73
CA VAL A 68 -8.08 0.27 3.89
C VAL A 68 -8.59 0.78 2.56
N VAL A 69 -9.84 1.20 2.52
CA VAL A 69 -10.46 1.91 1.39
C VAL A 69 -10.72 3.37 1.73
N ALA A 70 -10.56 4.23 0.74
CA ALA A 70 -10.98 5.62 0.78
C ALA A 70 -12.33 5.77 0.07
N LEU A 71 -13.28 6.42 0.74
CA LEU A 71 -14.61 6.69 0.21
C LEU A 71 -14.86 8.20 0.11
N VAL A 72 -15.44 8.59 -1.02
CA VAL A 72 -16.00 9.92 -1.25
C VAL A 72 -17.44 9.70 -1.72
N ASP A 73 -18.43 10.28 -1.04
CA ASP A 73 -19.86 10.08 -1.31
C ASP A 73 -20.27 8.60 -1.45
N ASP A 74 -19.77 7.76 -0.51
CA ASP A 74 -19.96 6.29 -0.49
C ASP A 74 -19.38 5.54 -1.71
N ARG A 75 -18.70 6.22 -2.63
CA ARG A 75 -17.93 5.60 -3.72
C ARG A 75 -16.51 5.30 -3.23
N ILE A 76 -16.02 4.09 -3.47
CA ILE A 76 -14.61 3.75 -3.25
C ILE A 76 -13.78 4.43 -4.33
N VAL A 77 -12.85 5.28 -3.89
CA VAL A 77 -11.96 6.07 -4.75
C VAL A 77 -10.48 5.78 -4.54
N GLY A 78 -10.16 4.91 -3.58
CA GLY A 78 -8.79 4.47 -3.34
C GLY A 78 -8.73 3.26 -2.42
N HIS A 79 -7.61 2.56 -2.47
CA HIS A 79 -7.34 1.39 -1.64
C HIS A 79 -5.85 1.27 -1.36
N VAL A 80 -5.52 0.73 -0.20
CA VAL A 80 -4.17 0.30 0.18
C VAL A 80 -4.27 -0.97 1.01
N ILE A 81 -3.30 -1.86 0.85
CA ILE A 81 -3.15 -3.06 1.67
C ILE A 81 -1.71 -3.17 2.16
N ALA A 82 -1.54 -3.63 3.40
CA ALA A 82 -0.27 -4.14 3.89
C ALA A 82 -0.50 -5.56 4.44
N THR A 83 0.41 -6.45 4.12
CA THR A 83 0.37 -7.86 4.54
C THR A 83 1.57 -8.17 5.42
N ARG A 84 1.54 -9.31 6.10
CA ARG A 84 2.70 -9.79 6.82
C ARG A 84 3.83 -10.08 5.85
N GLY A 85 5.02 -9.57 6.16
CA GLY A 85 6.28 -9.96 5.59
C GLY A 85 7.23 -10.38 6.69
N TRP A 86 8.33 -10.99 6.34
CA TRP A 86 9.26 -11.58 7.28
C TRP A 86 10.69 -11.16 7.00
N LEU A 87 11.43 -10.83 8.05
CA LEU A 87 12.85 -10.61 7.99
C LEU A 87 13.55 -11.89 8.49
N ASP A 88 14.42 -12.48 7.65
CA ASP A 88 15.11 -13.76 7.88
C ASP A 88 14.17 -14.92 8.27
N GLY A 89 12.88 -14.81 7.92
CA GLY A 89 11.89 -15.86 8.10
C GLY A 89 11.12 -15.83 9.43
N ASP A 90 11.55 -15.06 10.44
CA ASP A 90 10.97 -15.11 11.78
C ASP A 90 10.61 -13.74 12.40
N ILE A 91 11.22 -12.64 11.94
CA ILE A 91 10.91 -11.31 12.46
C ILE A 91 9.78 -10.67 11.61
N PRO A 92 8.60 -10.43 12.22
CA PRO A 92 7.48 -9.89 11.46
C PRO A 92 7.66 -8.41 11.15
N LEU A 93 7.41 -8.04 9.90
CA LEU A 93 7.25 -6.67 9.42
C LEU A 93 6.00 -6.59 8.54
N LEU A 94 5.69 -5.39 8.04
CA LEU A 94 4.62 -5.18 7.07
C LEU A 94 5.20 -4.92 5.68
N GLY A 95 4.70 -5.62 4.67
CA GLY A 95 4.91 -5.31 3.26
C GLY A 95 3.72 -4.54 2.70
N LEU A 96 3.90 -3.28 2.31
CA LEU A 96 2.84 -2.42 1.80
C LEU A 96 2.77 -2.47 0.27
N GLY A 97 1.59 -2.78 -0.22
CA GLY A 97 1.23 -2.74 -1.62
C GLY A 97 0.20 -3.80 -2.00
N PRO A 98 -0.55 -3.56 -3.05
CA PRO A 98 -0.62 -2.32 -3.82
C PRO A 98 -1.34 -1.17 -3.11
N ILE A 99 -1.06 0.06 -3.55
CA ILE A 99 -1.85 1.25 -3.24
C ILE A 99 -2.34 1.87 -4.53
N ALA A 100 -3.61 2.24 -4.60
CA ALA A 100 -4.21 2.79 -5.79
C ALA A 100 -5.24 3.87 -5.48
N VAL A 101 -5.34 4.88 -6.36
CA VAL A 101 -6.35 5.96 -6.29
C VAL A 101 -6.96 6.13 -7.68
N ASP A 102 -8.29 6.23 -7.71
CA ASP A 102 -9.03 6.52 -8.94
C ASP A 102 -8.47 7.79 -9.61
N PRO A 103 -8.15 7.76 -10.92
CA PRO A 103 -7.56 8.88 -11.63
C PRO A 103 -8.32 10.21 -11.48
N GLU A 104 -9.66 10.15 -11.40
CA GLU A 104 -10.49 11.35 -11.21
C GLU A 104 -10.27 12.00 -9.84
N PHE A 105 -9.75 11.27 -8.87
CA PHE A 105 -9.52 11.70 -7.50
C PHE A 105 -8.04 11.83 -7.14
N GLN A 106 -7.12 11.65 -8.11
CA GLN A 106 -5.69 11.86 -7.89
C GLN A 106 -5.38 13.35 -7.67
N GLY A 107 -4.24 13.62 -7.01
CA GLY A 107 -3.83 15.00 -6.69
C GLY A 107 -4.61 15.66 -5.55
N GLN A 108 -5.60 14.98 -4.96
CA GLN A 108 -6.47 15.49 -3.89
C GLN A 108 -6.08 14.99 -2.48
N GLY A 109 -4.89 14.42 -2.33
CA GLY A 109 -4.38 13.96 -1.03
C GLY A 109 -4.84 12.57 -0.58
N ILE A 110 -5.67 11.85 -1.36
CA ILE A 110 -6.23 10.54 -0.97
C ILE A 110 -5.14 9.50 -0.74
N GLY A 111 -4.13 9.43 -1.62
CA GLY A 111 -2.99 8.52 -1.42
C GLY A 111 -2.20 8.82 -0.14
N ALA A 112 -2.05 10.11 0.21
CA ALA A 112 -1.43 10.53 1.46
C ALA A 112 -2.27 10.11 2.68
N ALA A 113 -3.59 10.28 2.61
CA ALA A 113 -4.51 9.86 3.68
C ALA A 113 -4.45 8.33 3.90
N LEU A 114 -4.43 7.54 2.83
CA LEU A 114 -4.31 6.07 2.90
C LEU A 114 -2.99 5.64 3.54
N LEU A 115 -1.85 6.25 3.15
CA LEU A 115 -0.54 5.93 3.72
C LEU A 115 -0.46 6.30 5.20
N ASN A 116 -0.96 7.47 5.58
CA ASN A 116 -1.01 7.90 6.97
C ASN A 116 -1.88 6.96 7.82
N GLU A 117 -3.05 6.56 7.32
CA GLU A 117 -3.95 5.63 8.02
C GLU A 117 -3.28 4.28 8.27
N ILE A 118 -2.58 3.70 7.28
CA ILE A 118 -1.82 2.46 7.49
C ILE A 118 -0.71 2.65 8.52
N ARG A 119 0.05 3.74 8.44
CA ARG A 119 1.09 4.05 9.44
C ARG A 119 0.52 4.13 10.85
N ASP A 120 -0.58 4.87 11.01
CA ASP A 120 -1.18 5.11 12.32
C ASP A 120 -1.75 3.81 12.91
N ARG A 121 -2.39 2.97 12.11
CA ARG A 121 -2.84 1.63 12.51
C ARG A 121 -1.69 0.70 12.85
N ALA A 122 -0.63 0.70 12.04
CA ALA A 122 0.54 -0.14 12.28
C ALA A 122 1.27 0.27 13.57
N THR A 123 1.40 1.58 13.81
CA THR A 123 1.95 2.11 15.06
C THR A 123 1.09 1.70 16.27
N ALA A 124 -0.23 1.84 16.17
CA ALA A 124 -1.17 1.45 17.25
C ALA A 124 -1.15 -0.07 17.52
N ALA A 125 -0.86 -0.87 16.50
CA ALA A 125 -0.72 -2.33 16.62
C ALA A 125 0.66 -2.78 17.13
N GLY A 126 1.60 -1.86 17.34
CA GLY A 126 2.96 -2.18 17.79
C GLY A 126 3.84 -2.82 16.72
N GLU A 127 3.52 -2.61 15.44
CA GLU A 127 4.36 -3.05 14.33
C GLU A 127 5.69 -2.29 14.33
N ARG A 128 6.76 -2.94 13.86
CA ARG A 128 8.13 -2.37 13.91
C ARG A 128 8.45 -1.50 12.70
N ALA A 129 7.99 -1.92 11.53
CA ALA A 129 8.28 -1.21 10.28
C ALA A 129 7.30 -1.59 9.17
N ILE A 130 7.22 -0.69 8.19
CA ILE A 130 6.52 -0.92 6.92
C ILE A 130 7.54 -0.83 5.80
N VAL A 131 7.60 -1.86 4.97
CA VAL A 131 8.49 -1.96 3.80
C VAL A 131 7.66 -1.84 2.54
N LEU A 132 8.19 -1.18 1.51
CA LEU A 132 7.54 -1.08 0.21
C LEU A 132 8.56 -0.96 -0.93
N LEU A 133 8.08 -1.22 -2.15
CA LEU A 133 8.79 -0.89 -3.38
C LEU A 133 8.05 0.27 -4.06
N GLY A 134 8.72 1.42 -4.27
CA GLY A 134 8.04 2.59 -4.78
C GLY A 134 8.93 3.73 -5.26
N HIS A 135 8.31 4.86 -5.61
CA HIS A 135 9.02 6.01 -6.15
C HIS A 135 9.82 6.77 -5.10
N THR A 136 11.09 6.97 -5.36
CA THR A 136 12.06 7.68 -4.51
C THR A 136 11.73 9.18 -4.32
N THR A 137 10.82 9.75 -5.11
CA THR A 137 10.35 11.14 -4.97
C THR A 137 9.00 11.27 -4.26
N TYR A 138 8.28 10.17 -4.07
CA TYR A 138 6.95 10.19 -3.46
C TYR A 138 6.97 9.78 -1.98
N TYR A 139 7.49 8.60 -1.67
CA TYR A 139 7.40 8.00 -0.34
C TYR A 139 8.27 8.67 0.74
N PRO A 140 9.43 9.32 0.42
CA PRO A 140 10.20 10.04 1.46
C PRO A 140 9.42 11.17 2.15
N ARG A 141 8.39 11.73 1.51
CA ARG A 141 7.49 12.72 2.13
C ARG A 141 6.69 12.17 3.31
N PHE A 142 6.62 10.85 3.44
CA PHE A 142 5.94 10.13 4.51
C PHE A 142 6.91 9.47 5.49
N GLY A 143 8.20 9.80 5.41
CA GLY A 143 9.24 9.30 6.30
C GLY A 143 9.89 8.00 5.85
N TYR A 144 9.56 7.47 4.66
CA TYR A 144 10.26 6.31 4.11
C TYR A 144 11.67 6.67 3.68
N VAL A 145 12.62 5.78 3.97
CA VAL A 145 14.03 5.88 3.57
C VAL A 145 14.44 4.64 2.77
N PRO A 146 15.51 4.68 1.97
CA PRO A 146 16.06 3.48 1.34
C PRO A 146 16.32 2.37 2.38
N ALA A 147 15.82 1.18 2.12
CA ALA A 147 15.82 0.09 3.09
C ALA A 147 17.19 -0.59 3.23
N ILE A 148 17.97 -0.69 2.14
CA ILE A 148 19.29 -1.34 2.15
C ILE A 148 20.27 -0.65 3.11
N PRO A 149 20.43 0.69 3.08
CA PRO A 149 21.25 1.38 4.08
C PRO A 149 20.74 1.25 5.52
N ALA A 150 19.45 1.00 5.70
CA ALA A 150 18.83 0.77 7.01
C ALA A 150 18.92 -0.71 7.48
N GLY A 151 19.64 -1.55 6.75
CA GLY A 151 19.91 -2.94 7.11
C GLY A 151 18.85 -3.95 6.62
N ILE A 152 17.85 -3.53 5.84
CA ILE A 152 16.81 -4.42 5.31
C ILE A 152 17.11 -4.71 3.83
N ILE A 153 17.41 -5.96 3.54
CA ILE A 153 17.84 -6.41 2.22
C ILE A 153 16.64 -6.98 1.45
N PRO A 154 16.35 -6.51 0.23
CA PRO A 154 15.28 -7.06 -0.61
C PRO A 154 15.64 -8.44 -1.17
N SER A 155 14.62 -9.15 -1.70
CA SER A 155 14.83 -10.37 -2.48
C SER A 155 15.63 -10.12 -3.77
N ASP A 156 15.45 -8.94 -4.39
CA ASP A 156 16.23 -8.48 -5.55
C ASP A 156 16.92 -7.15 -5.23
N VAL A 157 18.24 -7.18 -5.13
CA VAL A 157 19.06 -5.99 -4.83
C VAL A 157 19.04 -4.95 -5.97
N ALA A 158 18.60 -5.31 -7.17
CA ALA A 158 18.44 -4.38 -8.29
C ALA A 158 17.32 -3.34 -8.03
N TRP A 159 16.45 -3.55 -7.05
CA TRP A 159 15.46 -2.55 -6.65
C TRP A 159 16.08 -1.28 -6.05
N GLY A 160 17.29 -1.37 -5.50
CA GLY A 160 18.07 -0.23 -5.00
C GLY A 160 17.25 0.66 -4.07
N ASP A 161 17.35 1.98 -4.30
CA ASP A 161 16.64 2.99 -3.48
C ASP A 161 15.11 2.98 -3.62
N HIS A 162 14.56 2.26 -4.59
CA HIS A 162 13.11 2.06 -4.71
C HIS A 162 12.55 1.14 -3.64
N PHE A 163 13.39 0.28 -3.05
CA PHE A 163 13.02 -0.53 -1.91
C PHE A 163 13.23 0.28 -0.64
N MET A 164 12.13 0.60 0.03
CA MET A 164 12.11 1.57 1.13
C MET A 164 11.50 1.01 2.39
N VAL A 165 11.86 1.58 3.53
CA VAL A 165 11.33 1.26 4.84
C VAL A 165 10.91 2.50 5.60
N LEU A 166 9.81 2.38 6.34
CA LEU A 166 9.38 3.31 7.38
C LEU A 166 9.49 2.61 8.73
N ALA A 167 10.39 3.09 9.59
CA ALA A 167 10.45 2.65 10.98
C ALA A 167 9.25 3.17 11.76
N LEU A 168 8.67 2.33 12.63
CA LEU A 168 7.58 2.67 13.52
C LEU A 168 8.05 2.56 14.96
N GLY A 169 7.85 3.65 15.73
CA GLY A 169 8.32 3.71 17.12
C GLY A 169 9.81 4.05 17.25
N GLU A 170 10.33 3.90 18.49
CA GLU A 170 11.70 4.30 18.87
C GLU A 170 12.72 3.15 18.86
N ASN A 171 12.27 1.93 18.56
CA ASN A 171 13.14 0.76 18.55
C ASN A 171 14.04 0.75 17.30
N GLU A 172 15.27 0.28 17.45
CA GLU A 172 16.14 0.03 16.30
C GLU A 172 15.49 -0.94 15.32
N LEU A 173 15.63 -0.65 14.02
CA LEU A 173 15.19 -1.54 12.97
C LEU A 173 16.03 -2.84 13.03
N PRO A 174 15.39 -4.00 13.01
CA PRO A 174 16.12 -5.24 12.84
C PRO A 174 16.74 -5.29 11.44
N SER A 175 17.90 -5.90 11.31
CA SER A 175 18.57 -6.12 10.03
C SER A 175 18.34 -7.53 9.53
N GLY A 176 18.30 -7.71 8.20
CA GLY A 176 18.14 -9.02 7.58
C GLY A 176 17.52 -8.97 6.19
N LYS A 177 17.26 -10.15 5.60
CA LYS A 177 16.62 -10.27 4.29
C LYS A 177 15.10 -10.27 4.43
N PHE A 178 14.44 -9.34 3.75
CA PHE A 178 12.99 -9.24 3.77
C PHE A 178 12.35 -10.10 2.68
N THR A 179 11.29 -10.81 3.09
CA THR A 179 10.44 -11.60 2.20
C THR A 179 9.01 -11.10 2.30
N TYR A 180 8.42 -10.76 1.17
CA TYR A 180 7.00 -10.40 1.06
C TYR A 180 6.10 -11.62 1.24
N ALA A 181 4.79 -11.37 1.44
CA ALA A 181 3.75 -12.40 1.32
C ALA A 181 3.86 -13.17 -0.01
N ALA A 182 3.59 -14.47 0.04
CA ALA A 182 3.78 -15.38 -1.10
C ALA A 182 3.15 -14.90 -2.43
N PRO A 183 1.95 -14.25 -2.45
CA PRO A 183 1.35 -13.76 -3.69
C PRO A 183 2.17 -12.74 -4.48
N PHE A 184 3.12 -12.04 -3.86
CA PHE A 184 3.98 -11.11 -4.58
C PHE A 184 4.97 -11.83 -5.51
N GLY A 185 5.27 -13.12 -5.26
CA GLY A 185 6.14 -13.94 -6.10
C GLY A 185 7.62 -13.53 -6.08
N VAL A 186 8.08 -12.81 -5.03
CA VAL A 186 9.42 -12.22 -4.89
C VAL A 186 9.99 -12.47 -3.49
#